data_318719498bc0fa89da625bf969c75011
#
_entry.id   318719498bc0fa89da625bf969c75011
#
_cell.length_a   1.000
_cell.length_b   1.000
_cell.length_c   1.000
_cell.angle_alpha   90.00
_cell.angle_beta   90.00
_cell.angle_gamma   90.00
#
_symmetry.space_group_name_H-M   'P 1'
#
loop_
_entity.id
_entity.type
_entity.pdbx_description
1 polymer ?
#
loop_
_entity_poly.entity_id
_entity_poly.type
_entity_poly.pdbx_seq_one_letter_code
_entity_poly.pdbx_strand_id
1 'polypeptide(L)'
;MTASQQRLRFADAGEAADVAAFLTRLIHYDRAAAVRLQAGGGPDGGALAVFGRPPSFEVLAIRTARLAAAPAPGPAGGPLDLTVSAGQLADALDAASAAGVEVPEAVTGPPWAGVLPPRGGWRRVEGLPGPDEVRAAVAAAVAEFRARDEALPQERRTRAERDRIGREIWSRTLGATGLPLRAVHAAQSLGFLRPAGPAGEPARPVRTGLPAARTPADQVAAPAGSARPARTGATAVVDEPLALFAARDWLRLRTPYGSVALRTGGAASALAGLSVTPT
;
A
#
# COMPACT_ATOMS: atom_id res chain seq x y z
N MET A 1 -34.99 -1.31 -11.03
CA MET A 1 -34.07 -2.45 -10.95
C MET A 1 -32.95 -2.02 -10.01
N THR A 2 -33.00 -2.43 -8.75
CA THR A 2 -31.97 -2.14 -7.75
C THR A 2 -30.73 -2.93 -8.14
N ALA A 3 -29.66 -2.26 -8.52
CA ALA A 3 -28.38 -2.88 -8.74
C ALA A 3 -28.01 -3.61 -7.44
N SER A 4 -27.73 -4.90 -7.52
CA SER A 4 -27.27 -5.68 -6.38
C SER A 4 -25.97 -5.06 -5.89
N GLN A 5 -26.01 -4.36 -4.76
CA GLN A 5 -24.83 -3.77 -4.14
C GLN A 5 -23.87 -4.88 -3.77
N GLN A 6 -22.66 -4.81 -4.29
CA GLN A 6 -21.63 -5.79 -4.00
C GLN A 6 -21.15 -5.63 -2.56
N ARG A 7 -20.89 -6.75 -1.88
CA ARG A 7 -20.40 -6.77 -0.50
C ARG A 7 -19.08 -7.52 -0.40
N LEU A 8 -18.16 -6.95 0.39
CA LEU A 8 -16.89 -7.56 0.74
C LEU A 8 -16.99 -8.15 2.15
N ARG A 9 -16.64 -9.41 2.28
CA ARG A 9 -16.50 -10.09 3.58
C ARG A 9 -15.04 -10.37 3.81
N PHE A 10 -14.42 -9.62 4.69
CA PHE A 10 -13.02 -9.85 5.06
C PHE A 10 -12.87 -11.12 5.87
N ALA A 11 -11.73 -11.80 5.74
CA ALA A 11 -11.46 -13.04 6.46
C ALA A 11 -11.45 -12.85 7.98
N ASP A 12 -10.99 -11.69 8.42
CA ASP A 12 -11.01 -11.26 9.82
C ASP A 12 -11.01 -9.72 9.92
N ALA A 13 -11.19 -9.22 11.13
CA ALA A 13 -11.23 -7.78 11.41
C ALA A 13 -9.88 -7.09 11.15
N GLY A 14 -8.75 -7.79 11.24
CA GLY A 14 -7.43 -7.27 10.98
C GLY A 14 -7.24 -6.92 9.50
N GLU A 15 -7.74 -7.75 8.60
CA GLU A 15 -7.69 -7.48 7.16
C GLU A 15 -8.48 -6.20 6.80
N ALA A 16 -9.67 -6.02 7.38
CA ALA A 16 -10.47 -4.80 7.19
C ALA A 16 -9.76 -3.57 7.76
N ALA A 17 -9.22 -3.67 8.98
CA ALA A 17 -8.51 -2.59 9.66
C ALA A 17 -7.25 -2.16 8.88
N ASP A 18 -6.53 -3.10 8.29
CA ASP A 18 -5.35 -2.82 7.49
C ASP A 18 -5.71 -2.09 6.17
N VAL A 19 -6.83 -2.43 5.54
CA VAL A 19 -7.35 -1.67 4.38
C VAL A 19 -7.77 -0.27 4.81
N ALA A 20 -8.50 -0.13 5.91
CA ALA A 20 -8.91 1.18 6.46
C ALA A 20 -7.69 2.06 6.77
N ALA A 21 -6.65 1.50 7.40
CA ALA A 21 -5.41 2.21 7.68
C ALA A 21 -4.66 2.65 6.41
N PHE A 22 -4.69 1.85 5.35
CA PHE A 22 -4.14 2.22 4.05
C PHE A 22 -4.91 3.38 3.42
N LEU A 23 -6.24 3.31 3.40
CA LEU A 23 -7.10 4.37 2.87
C LEU A 23 -6.91 5.69 3.63
N THR A 24 -6.89 5.66 4.96
CA THR A 24 -6.65 6.84 5.80
C THR A 24 -5.34 7.54 5.41
N ARG A 25 -4.26 6.79 5.19
CA ARG A 25 -2.99 7.38 4.76
C ARG A 25 -3.07 7.95 3.35
N LEU A 26 -3.77 7.27 2.43
CA LEU A 26 -3.94 7.76 1.07
C LEU A 26 -4.75 9.06 1.04
N ILE A 27 -5.85 9.12 1.78
CA ILE A 27 -6.73 10.30 1.92
C ILE A 27 -5.97 11.47 2.58
N HIS A 28 -5.05 11.18 3.50
CA HIS A 28 -4.20 12.22 4.10
C HIS A 28 -3.37 12.98 3.04
N TYR A 29 -2.92 12.30 1.99
CA TYR A 29 -2.19 12.91 0.86
C TYR A 29 -3.12 13.54 -0.18
N ASP A 30 -4.29 12.93 -0.41
CA ASP A 30 -5.27 13.39 -1.38
C ASP A 30 -6.68 13.06 -0.91
N ARG A 31 -7.42 14.07 -0.50
CA ARG A 31 -8.80 13.92 -0.03
C ARG A 31 -9.75 13.43 -1.10
N ALA A 32 -9.43 13.67 -2.36
CA ALA A 32 -10.19 13.21 -3.53
C ALA A 32 -9.66 11.90 -4.09
N ALA A 33 -8.80 11.19 -3.35
CA ALA A 33 -8.21 9.95 -3.82
C ALA A 33 -9.28 8.95 -4.26
N ALA A 34 -9.03 8.33 -5.41
CA ALA A 34 -9.76 7.16 -5.87
C ALA A 34 -8.90 5.91 -5.68
N VAL A 35 -9.54 4.77 -5.49
CA VAL A 35 -8.88 3.46 -5.44
C VAL A 35 -9.55 2.50 -6.41
N ARG A 36 -8.76 1.67 -7.08
CA ARG A 36 -9.29 0.57 -7.89
C ARG A 36 -9.28 -0.70 -7.08
N LEU A 37 -10.41 -1.35 -7.05
CA LEU A 37 -10.65 -2.62 -6.37
C LEU A 37 -10.63 -3.74 -7.41
N GLN A 38 -9.83 -4.77 -7.16
CA GLN A 38 -9.89 -6.02 -7.89
C GLN A 38 -10.03 -7.16 -6.90
N ALA A 39 -11.05 -7.98 -7.07
CA ALA A 39 -11.18 -9.19 -6.27
C ALA A 39 -11.46 -10.39 -7.17
N GLY A 40 -10.84 -11.50 -6.81
CA GLY A 40 -10.99 -12.79 -7.46
C GLY A 40 -11.21 -13.90 -6.45
N GLY A 41 -11.86 -14.96 -6.89
CA GLY A 41 -12.02 -16.18 -6.12
C GLY A 41 -10.80 -17.09 -6.26
N GLY A 42 -10.49 -17.82 -5.21
CA GLY A 42 -9.54 -18.92 -5.17
C GLY A 42 -10.11 -20.05 -4.33
N PRO A 43 -9.46 -21.23 -4.30
CA PRO A 43 -9.94 -22.39 -3.55
C PRO A 43 -10.04 -22.12 -2.05
N ASP A 44 -9.26 -21.17 -1.51
CA ASP A 44 -9.20 -20.83 -0.08
C ASP A 44 -9.96 -19.54 0.26
N GLY A 45 -10.92 -19.13 -0.54
CA GLY A 45 -11.64 -17.87 -0.41
C GLY A 45 -11.21 -16.84 -1.46
N GLY A 46 -11.57 -15.59 -1.23
CA GLY A 46 -11.25 -14.48 -2.14
C GLY A 46 -10.06 -13.65 -1.66
N ALA A 47 -9.42 -13.00 -2.59
CA ALA A 47 -8.45 -11.95 -2.30
C ALA A 47 -8.90 -10.62 -2.93
N LEU A 48 -8.83 -9.56 -2.15
CA LEU A 48 -9.05 -8.19 -2.58
C LEU A 48 -7.69 -7.51 -2.77
N ALA A 49 -7.48 -6.88 -3.93
CA ALA A 49 -6.40 -5.93 -4.14
C ALA A 49 -6.96 -4.52 -4.24
N VAL A 50 -6.47 -3.63 -3.41
CA VAL A 50 -6.80 -2.20 -3.38
C VAL A 50 -5.61 -1.44 -3.93
N PHE A 51 -5.79 -0.81 -5.09
CA PHE A 51 -4.77 -0.02 -5.75
C PHE A 51 -5.04 1.46 -5.51
N GLY A 52 -4.02 2.19 -5.10
CA GLY A 52 -4.08 3.64 -4.94
C GLY A 52 -2.79 4.30 -5.42
N ARG A 53 -2.87 5.56 -5.81
CA ARG A 53 -1.70 6.34 -6.23
C ARG A 53 -1.53 7.55 -5.33
N PRO A 54 -0.61 7.48 -4.35
CA PRO A 54 -0.30 8.67 -3.56
C PRO A 54 0.36 9.72 -4.46
N PRO A 55 -0.09 10.98 -4.39
CA PRO A 55 0.46 12.06 -5.20
C PRO A 55 1.95 12.26 -4.91
N SER A 56 2.68 12.78 -5.88
CA SER A 56 4.11 13.14 -5.80
C SER A 56 5.11 11.99 -5.71
N PHE A 57 4.67 10.74 -5.51
CA PHE A 57 5.60 9.60 -5.43
C PHE A 57 5.79 8.85 -6.76
N GLU A 58 4.91 9.07 -7.73
CA GLU A 58 4.93 8.40 -9.05
C GLU A 58 4.95 6.85 -8.93
N VAL A 59 4.30 6.34 -7.92
CA VAL A 59 4.16 4.90 -7.67
C VAL A 59 2.69 4.51 -7.55
N LEU A 60 2.42 3.25 -7.77
CA LEU A 60 1.15 2.60 -7.46
C LEU A 60 1.31 1.83 -6.15
N ALA A 61 0.53 2.19 -5.15
CA ALA A 61 0.45 1.47 -3.89
C ALA A 61 -0.61 0.37 -3.98
N ILE A 62 -0.32 -0.79 -3.41
CA ILE A 62 -1.18 -1.96 -3.47
C ILE A 62 -1.30 -2.55 -2.07
N ARG A 63 -2.52 -2.54 -1.54
CA ARG A 63 -2.85 -3.30 -0.34
C ARG A 63 -3.68 -4.52 -0.75
N THR A 64 -3.27 -5.69 -0.32
CA THR A 64 -4.05 -6.92 -0.48
C THR A 64 -4.69 -7.30 0.85
N ALA A 65 -5.89 -7.84 0.80
CA ALA A 65 -6.62 -8.36 1.96
C ALA A 65 -7.28 -9.69 1.61
N ARG A 66 -7.34 -10.59 2.58
CA ARG A 66 -8.05 -11.85 2.43
C ARG A 66 -9.54 -11.64 2.65
N LEU A 67 -10.33 -12.27 1.83
CA LEU A 67 -11.79 -12.30 1.96
C LEU A 67 -12.23 -13.67 2.45
N ALA A 68 -13.25 -13.69 3.29
CA ALA A 68 -13.88 -14.93 3.78
C ALA A 68 -14.56 -15.72 2.64
N ALA A 69 -15.02 -14.99 1.61
CA ALA A 69 -15.60 -15.57 0.40
C ALA A 69 -15.32 -14.65 -0.79
N ALA A 70 -15.31 -15.22 -1.99
CA ALA A 70 -15.28 -14.42 -3.20
C ALA A 70 -16.49 -13.48 -3.24
N PRO A 71 -16.33 -12.20 -3.59
CA PRO A 71 -17.48 -11.32 -3.77
C PRO A 71 -18.36 -11.81 -4.90
N ALA A 72 -19.65 -11.48 -4.83
CA ALA A 72 -20.58 -11.80 -5.91
C ALA A 72 -20.07 -11.22 -7.24
N PRO A 73 -20.30 -11.87 -8.37
CA PRO A 73 -19.96 -11.32 -9.67
C PRO A 73 -20.55 -9.92 -9.86
N GLY A 74 -19.77 -9.05 -10.52
CA GLY A 74 -20.26 -7.74 -10.88
C GLY A 74 -21.46 -7.76 -11.84
N PRO A 75 -22.06 -6.59 -12.11
CA PRO A 75 -23.23 -6.50 -13.01
C PRO A 75 -23.00 -7.13 -14.39
N ALA A 76 -21.75 -7.19 -14.85
CA ALA A 76 -21.36 -7.82 -16.11
C ALA A 76 -21.01 -9.33 -15.96
N GLY A 77 -21.28 -9.94 -14.81
CA GLY A 77 -20.99 -11.38 -14.56
C GLY A 77 -19.51 -11.70 -14.32
N GLY A 78 -18.63 -10.71 -14.29
CA GLY A 78 -17.19 -10.86 -14.09
C GLY A 78 -16.75 -10.68 -12.63
N PRO A 79 -15.45 -10.91 -12.34
CA PRO A 79 -14.87 -10.62 -11.02
C PRO A 79 -15.00 -9.13 -10.69
N LEU A 80 -14.97 -8.79 -9.40
CA LEU A 80 -14.98 -7.39 -8.96
C LEU A 80 -13.78 -6.65 -9.57
N ASP A 81 -14.03 -5.64 -10.37
CA ASP A 81 -13.02 -4.75 -10.94
C ASP A 81 -13.64 -3.38 -11.19
N LEU A 82 -13.52 -2.48 -10.23
CA LEU A 82 -14.11 -1.14 -10.32
C LEU A 82 -13.28 -0.11 -9.54
N THR A 83 -13.50 1.15 -9.85
CA THR A 83 -12.86 2.28 -9.16
C THR A 83 -13.90 2.97 -8.29
N VAL A 84 -13.53 3.28 -7.04
CA VAL A 84 -14.40 3.94 -6.06
C VAL A 84 -13.66 5.10 -5.39
N SER A 85 -14.40 5.99 -4.74
CA SER A 85 -13.82 6.98 -3.83
C SER A 85 -13.17 6.29 -2.63
N ALA A 86 -11.92 6.66 -2.32
CA ALA A 86 -11.22 6.16 -1.14
C ALA A 86 -11.92 6.56 0.16
N GLY A 87 -12.49 7.79 0.21
CA GLY A 87 -13.25 8.28 1.36
C GLY A 87 -14.51 7.46 1.59
N GLN A 88 -15.33 7.28 0.56
CA GLN A 88 -16.55 6.47 0.69
C GLN A 88 -16.26 5.01 1.08
N LEU A 89 -15.16 4.43 0.60
CA LEU A 89 -14.77 3.09 1.01
C LEU A 89 -14.31 3.05 2.47
N ALA A 90 -13.62 4.08 2.94
CA ALA A 90 -13.23 4.19 4.35
C ALA A 90 -14.47 4.33 5.24
N ASP A 91 -15.42 5.19 4.89
CA ASP A 91 -16.69 5.34 5.61
C ASP A 91 -17.50 4.03 5.65
N ALA A 92 -17.51 3.28 4.53
CA ALA A 92 -18.18 1.98 4.46
C ALA A 92 -17.49 0.92 5.35
N LEU A 93 -16.16 0.97 5.49
CA LEU A 93 -15.41 0.11 6.41
C LEU A 93 -15.71 0.45 7.87
N ASP A 94 -15.81 1.73 8.22
CA ASP A 94 -16.12 2.18 9.57
C ASP A 94 -17.57 1.85 9.96
N ALA A 95 -18.50 1.89 9.01
CA ALA A 95 -19.90 1.51 9.19
C ALA A 95 -20.16 0.00 9.11
N ALA A 96 -19.12 -0.81 8.86
CA ALA A 96 -19.27 -2.24 8.58
C ALA A 96 -19.85 -3.00 9.76
N SER A 97 -20.75 -3.95 9.42
CA SER A 97 -21.35 -4.90 10.35
C SER A 97 -20.89 -6.33 10.04
N ALA A 98 -21.37 -7.29 10.82
CA ALA A 98 -21.14 -8.72 10.53
C ALA A 98 -21.63 -9.16 9.13
N ALA A 99 -22.51 -8.36 8.49
CA ALA A 99 -22.99 -8.63 7.13
C ALA A 99 -21.97 -8.32 6.04
N GLY A 100 -20.86 -7.62 6.37
CA GLY A 100 -19.81 -7.22 5.46
C GLY A 100 -19.82 -5.74 5.13
N VAL A 101 -18.85 -5.33 4.30
CA VAL A 101 -18.63 -3.97 3.82
C VAL A 101 -19.36 -3.80 2.49
N GLU A 102 -20.20 -2.81 2.39
CA GLU A 102 -20.85 -2.44 1.14
C GLU A 102 -19.85 -1.71 0.23
N VAL A 103 -19.73 -2.16 -1.02
CA VAL A 103 -18.84 -1.53 -1.98
C VAL A 103 -19.50 -0.23 -2.46
N PRO A 104 -18.81 0.92 -2.34
CA PRO A 104 -19.35 2.19 -2.81
C PRO A 104 -19.64 2.18 -4.32
N GLU A 105 -20.45 3.14 -4.75
CA GLU A 105 -20.74 3.34 -6.17
C GLU A 105 -19.45 3.59 -6.97
N ALA A 106 -19.41 3.03 -8.18
CA ALA A 106 -18.26 3.20 -9.06
C ALA A 106 -18.16 4.65 -9.54
N VAL A 107 -16.95 5.18 -9.53
CA VAL A 107 -16.64 6.52 -10.05
C VAL A 107 -15.78 6.42 -11.31
N THR A 108 -15.81 7.47 -12.14
CA THR A 108 -14.85 7.59 -13.23
C THR A 108 -13.44 7.69 -12.64
N GLY A 109 -12.63 6.70 -12.92
CA GLY A 109 -11.27 6.62 -12.36
C GLY A 109 -10.31 7.59 -13.05
N PRO A 110 -9.26 8.02 -12.34
CA PRO A 110 -8.16 8.75 -12.96
C PRO A 110 -7.40 7.86 -13.96
N PRO A 111 -6.66 8.44 -14.92
CA PRO A 111 -5.98 7.68 -16.00
C PRO A 111 -5.09 6.53 -15.50
N TRP A 112 -4.45 6.67 -14.35
CA TRP A 112 -3.62 5.62 -13.79
C TRP A 112 -4.39 4.34 -13.46
N ALA A 113 -5.67 4.45 -13.15
CA ALA A 113 -6.49 3.28 -12.82
C ALA A 113 -6.63 2.30 -13.99
N GLY A 114 -6.41 2.76 -15.23
CA GLY A 114 -6.35 1.91 -16.43
C GLY A 114 -5.01 1.22 -16.64
N VAL A 115 -3.95 1.59 -15.89
CA VAL A 115 -2.58 1.10 -16.09
C VAL A 115 -2.09 0.41 -14.82
N LEU A 116 -2.39 -0.87 -14.69
CA LEU A 116 -1.99 -1.69 -13.55
C LEU A 116 -0.75 -2.53 -13.87
N PRO A 117 0.02 -2.92 -12.85
CA PRO A 117 1.13 -3.85 -13.01
C PRO A 117 0.63 -5.21 -13.52
N PRO A 118 1.48 -5.97 -14.23
CA PRO A 118 1.09 -7.28 -14.74
C PRO A 118 0.76 -8.23 -13.58
N ARG A 119 -0.22 -9.12 -13.81
CA ARG A 119 -0.64 -10.12 -12.81
C ARG A 119 0.40 -11.23 -12.58
N GLY A 120 1.32 -11.45 -13.52
CA GLY A 120 2.32 -12.50 -13.45
C GLY A 120 3.62 -12.13 -14.16
N GLY A 121 4.54 -13.09 -14.26
CA GLY A 121 5.84 -12.88 -14.90
C GLY A 121 6.85 -12.13 -14.03
N TRP A 122 6.60 -12.06 -12.72
CA TRP A 122 7.50 -11.42 -11.76
C TRP A 122 8.70 -12.30 -11.48
N ARG A 123 9.89 -11.70 -11.58
CA ARG A 123 11.17 -12.32 -11.19
C ARG A 123 11.74 -11.55 -10.01
N ARG A 124 12.32 -12.26 -9.05
CA ARG A 124 13.00 -11.63 -7.92
C ARG A 124 14.23 -10.89 -8.41
N VAL A 125 14.45 -9.70 -7.86
CA VAL A 125 15.66 -8.89 -8.05
C VAL A 125 16.49 -9.04 -6.80
N GLU A 126 17.72 -9.50 -6.96
CA GLU A 126 18.65 -9.68 -5.86
C GLU A 126 19.32 -8.36 -5.45
N GLY A 127 19.98 -8.34 -4.29
CA GLY A 127 20.73 -7.19 -3.80
C GLY A 127 19.87 -6.11 -3.13
N LEU A 128 18.61 -6.41 -2.77
CA LEU A 128 17.83 -5.52 -1.93
C LEU A 128 18.41 -5.53 -0.52
N PRO A 129 18.75 -4.38 0.07
CA PRO A 129 19.23 -4.30 1.46
C PRO A 129 18.19 -4.80 2.47
N GLY A 130 18.64 -5.13 3.66
CA GLY A 130 17.76 -5.55 4.75
C GLY A 130 16.74 -4.47 5.17
N PRO A 131 15.66 -4.86 5.86
CA PRO A 131 14.59 -3.91 6.22
C PRO A 131 15.07 -2.69 7.02
N ASP A 132 16.05 -2.87 7.90
CA ASP A 132 16.62 -1.78 8.70
C ASP A 132 17.44 -0.81 7.84
N GLU A 133 18.26 -1.35 6.93
CA GLU A 133 19.06 -0.56 6.00
C GLU A 133 18.17 0.23 5.05
N VAL A 134 17.08 -0.40 4.57
CA VAL A 134 16.07 0.26 3.73
C VAL A 134 15.43 1.43 4.47
N ARG A 135 15.04 1.24 5.74
CA ARG A 135 14.49 2.33 6.57
C ARG A 135 15.51 3.43 6.83
N ALA A 136 16.76 3.05 7.13
CA ALA A 136 17.85 3.99 7.35
C ALA A 136 18.14 4.83 6.10
N ALA A 137 18.13 4.23 4.91
CA ALA A 137 18.32 4.95 3.65
C ALA A 137 17.23 6.02 3.41
N VAL A 138 15.96 5.72 3.70
CA VAL A 138 14.89 6.71 3.61
C VAL A 138 15.06 7.81 4.66
N ALA A 139 15.39 7.45 5.89
CA ALA A 139 15.62 8.43 6.96
C ALA A 139 16.77 9.40 6.60
N ALA A 140 17.87 8.87 6.07
CA ALA A 140 19.00 9.67 5.59
C ALA A 140 18.60 10.61 4.44
N ALA A 141 17.82 10.13 3.47
CA ALA A 141 17.33 10.94 2.35
C ALA A 141 16.39 12.07 2.81
N VAL A 142 15.52 11.79 3.79
CA VAL A 142 14.66 12.81 4.41
C VAL A 142 15.48 13.86 5.15
N ALA A 143 16.50 13.43 5.93
CA ALA A 143 17.39 14.33 6.65
C ALA A 143 18.19 15.21 5.67
N GLU A 144 18.73 14.64 4.60
CA GLU A 144 19.43 15.37 3.55
C GLU A 144 18.52 16.41 2.88
N PHE A 145 17.29 16.03 2.53
CA PHE A 145 16.33 16.97 1.94
C PHE A 145 16.08 18.16 2.84
N ARG A 146 15.84 17.92 4.15
CA ARG A 146 15.61 18.98 5.13
C ARG A 146 16.82 19.88 5.27
N ALA A 147 18.02 19.31 5.43
CA ALA A 147 19.24 20.08 5.56
C ALA A 147 19.51 20.96 4.35
N ARG A 148 19.27 20.44 3.14
CA ARG A 148 19.43 21.21 1.90
C ARG A 148 18.37 22.30 1.72
N ASP A 149 17.12 22.06 2.14
CA ASP A 149 16.06 23.06 2.12
C ASP A 149 16.35 24.19 3.13
N GLU A 150 16.79 23.84 4.32
CA GLU A 150 17.17 24.78 5.37
C GLU A 150 18.40 25.63 5.00
N ALA A 151 19.35 25.07 4.30
CA ALA A 151 20.55 25.75 3.83
C ALA A 151 20.29 26.69 2.65
N LEU A 152 19.11 26.66 2.03
CA LEU A 152 18.78 27.60 0.96
C LEU A 152 18.66 29.02 1.50
N PRO A 153 19.34 30.02 0.87
CA PRO A 153 19.08 31.42 1.12
C PRO A 153 17.59 31.75 0.93
N GLN A 154 17.07 32.71 1.69
CA GLN A 154 15.63 33.03 1.69
C GLN A 154 15.11 33.36 0.27
N GLU A 155 15.92 34.05 -0.52
CA GLU A 155 15.58 34.46 -1.90
C GLU A 155 15.47 33.25 -2.84
N ARG A 156 16.13 32.14 -2.50
CA ARG A 156 16.15 30.91 -3.28
C ARG A 156 15.20 29.83 -2.76
N ARG A 157 14.48 30.06 -1.66
CA ARG A 157 13.50 29.12 -1.11
C ARG A 157 12.22 29.09 -1.94
N THR A 158 12.36 28.81 -3.21
CA THR A 158 11.23 28.66 -4.13
C THR A 158 10.77 27.21 -4.22
N ARG A 159 9.51 27.02 -4.65
CA ARG A 159 9.00 25.67 -4.93
C ARG A 159 9.87 24.94 -5.97
N ALA A 160 10.30 25.64 -7.01
CA ALA A 160 11.12 25.06 -8.07
C ALA A 160 12.47 24.52 -7.55
N GLU A 161 13.09 25.22 -6.61
CA GLU A 161 14.37 24.78 -6.02
C GLU A 161 14.16 23.57 -5.10
N ARG A 162 13.10 23.56 -4.29
CA ARG A 162 12.71 22.38 -3.49
C ARG A 162 12.40 21.17 -4.35
N ASP A 163 11.66 21.38 -5.44
CA ASP A 163 11.34 20.31 -6.40
C ASP A 163 12.62 19.78 -7.09
N ARG A 164 13.62 20.64 -7.35
CA ARG A 164 14.91 20.23 -7.89
C ARG A 164 15.67 19.35 -6.90
N ILE A 165 15.80 19.79 -5.64
CA ILE A 165 16.45 19.02 -4.59
C ILE A 165 15.71 17.67 -4.38
N GLY A 166 14.39 17.72 -4.35
CA GLY A 166 13.58 16.52 -4.22
C GLY A 166 13.81 15.54 -5.36
N ARG A 167 13.75 15.99 -6.61
CA ARG A 167 14.01 15.10 -7.77
C ARG A 167 15.38 14.46 -7.70
N GLU A 168 16.42 15.22 -7.33
CA GLU A 168 17.78 14.70 -7.22
C GLU A 168 17.89 13.59 -6.16
N ILE A 169 17.34 13.80 -4.97
CA ILE A 169 17.42 12.84 -3.86
C ILE A 169 16.54 11.62 -4.13
N TRP A 170 15.28 11.85 -4.50
CA TRP A 170 14.29 10.79 -4.62
C TRP A 170 14.41 9.93 -5.88
N SER A 171 15.20 10.40 -6.88
CA SER A 171 15.53 9.59 -8.07
C SER A 171 16.71 8.64 -7.85
N ARG A 172 17.51 8.84 -6.81
CA ARG A 172 18.62 7.92 -6.47
C ARG A 172 18.09 6.52 -6.23
N THR A 173 18.86 5.54 -6.64
CA THR A 173 18.48 4.13 -6.47
C THR A 173 18.99 3.56 -5.16
N LEU A 174 18.23 2.61 -4.60
CA LEU A 174 18.62 1.87 -3.41
C LEU A 174 19.60 0.76 -3.79
N GLY A 175 20.89 0.96 -3.48
CA GLY A 175 21.94 0.04 -3.89
C GLY A 175 21.99 -0.17 -5.41
N ALA A 176 22.28 -1.41 -5.83
CA ALA A 176 22.33 -1.80 -7.25
C ALA A 176 20.98 -2.30 -7.81
N THR A 177 19.88 -2.10 -7.08
CA THR A 177 18.59 -2.72 -7.42
C THR A 177 17.78 -2.00 -8.50
N GLY A 178 18.17 -0.78 -8.86
CA GLY A 178 17.37 0.08 -9.74
C GLY A 178 16.09 0.64 -9.10
N LEU A 179 15.78 0.31 -7.84
CA LEU A 179 14.63 0.82 -7.11
C LEU A 179 14.89 2.26 -6.65
N PRO A 180 14.13 3.27 -7.11
CA PRO A 180 14.35 4.65 -6.69
C PRO A 180 13.87 4.89 -5.25
N LEU A 181 14.57 5.77 -4.52
CA LEU A 181 14.25 6.08 -3.12
C LEU A 181 12.81 6.62 -2.94
N ARG A 182 12.24 7.29 -3.96
CA ARG A 182 10.83 7.72 -3.89
C ARG A 182 9.86 6.58 -3.68
N ALA A 183 10.14 5.40 -4.25
CA ALA A 183 9.27 4.22 -4.06
C ALA A 183 9.38 3.67 -2.64
N VAL A 184 10.57 3.66 -2.08
CA VAL A 184 10.82 3.22 -0.70
C VAL A 184 10.18 4.22 0.28
N HIS A 185 10.34 5.51 0.02
CA HIS A 185 9.71 6.59 0.81
C HIS A 185 8.17 6.48 0.77
N ALA A 186 7.58 6.23 -0.40
CA ALA A 186 6.15 5.97 -0.50
C ALA A 186 5.71 4.78 0.34
N ALA A 187 6.46 3.66 0.30
CA ALA A 187 6.17 2.49 1.12
C ALA A 187 6.23 2.81 2.62
N GLN A 188 7.21 3.61 3.05
CA GLN A 188 7.30 4.06 4.45
C GLN A 188 6.15 4.98 4.84
N SER A 189 5.82 5.95 4.01
CA SER A 189 4.74 6.93 4.24
C SER A 189 3.37 6.26 4.33
N LEU A 190 3.18 5.18 3.57
CA LEU A 190 1.96 4.37 3.60
C LEU A 190 1.96 3.31 4.73
N GLY A 191 3.03 3.26 5.55
CA GLY A 191 3.14 2.33 6.66
C GLY A 191 3.46 0.89 6.25
N PHE A 192 3.95 0.67 5.04
CA PHE A 192 4.32 -0.65 4.55
C PHE A 192 5.70 -1.12 5.05
N LEU A 193 6.56 -0.21 5.55
CA LEU A 193 7.88 -0.49 6.09
C LEU A 193 7.93 -0.46 7.62
N ARG A 194 6.78 -0.53 8.29
CA ARG A 194 6.77 -0.66 9.76
C ARG A 194 7.51 -1.94 10.18
N PRO A 195 8.19 -1.95 11.33
CA PRO A 195 8.75 -3.18 11.88
C PRO A 195 7.65 -4.22 12.03
N ALA A 196 7.96 -5.49 11.78
CA ALA A 196 7.07 -6.57 12.14
C ALA A 196 6.88 -6.53 13.66
N GLY A 197 5.67 -6.23 14.11
CA GLY A 197 5.33 -6.38 15.52
C GLY A 197 5.41 -7.86 15.91
N PRO A 198 5.55 -8.21 17.20
CA PRO A 198 5.42 -9.58 17.64
C PRO A 198 4.08 -10.11 17.11
N ALA A 199 4.13 -11.28 16.48
CA ALA A 199 2.98 -11.91 15.85
C ALA A 199 1.80 -12.00 16.84
N GLY A 200 0.75 -11.23 16.65
CA GLY A 200 -0.47 -11.31 17.46
C GLY A 200 -1.05 -10.00 17.98
N GLU A 201 -0.39 -8.85 17.83
CA GLU A 201 -0.96 -7.61 18.35
C GLU A 201 -1.60 -6.78 17.22
N PRO A 202 -2.96 -6.57 17.25
CA PRO A 202 -3.62 -5.69 16.29
C PRO A 202 -3.08 -4.27 16.46
N ALA A 203 -2.88 -3.58 15.34
CA ALA A 203 -2.38 -2.20 15.32
C ALA A 203 -3.24 -1.30 16.23
N ARG A 204 -2.65 -0.82 17.34
CA ARG A 204 -3.29 0.16 18.21
C ARG A 204 -3.56 1.44 17.42
N PRO A 205 -4.79 1.97 17.45
CA PRO A 205 -5.06 3.29 16.91
C PRO A 205 -4.23 4.32 17.67
N VAL A 206 -3.53 5.19 16.96
CA VAL A 206 -2.83 6.33 17.54
C VAL A 206 -3.88 7.27 18.12
N ARG A 207 -4.08 7.17 19.43
CA ARG A 207 -4.90 8.14 20.17
C ARG A 207 -4.10 9.43 20.32
N THR A 208 -4.45 10.43 19.56
CA THR A 208 -4.18 11.82 19.88
C THR A 208 -5.15 12.25 20.99
N GLY A 209 -4.71 12.16 22.25
CA GLY A 209 -5.52 12.60 23.39
C GLY A 209 -4.65 12.83 24.62
N LEU A 210 -4.78 14.00 25.22
CA LEU A 210 -4.12 14.50 26.44
C LEU A 210 -4.17 13.48 27.61
N PRO A 211 -3.21 13.55 28.56
CA PRO A 211 -3.15 12.59 29.65
C PRO A 211 -4.22 12.89 30.72
N ALA A 212 -5.09 11.93 30.97
CA ALA A 212 -5.95 11.90 32.14
C ALA A 212 -5.38 10.94 33.20
N ALA A 213 -5.52 11.35 34.45
CA ALA A 213 -4.91 10.82 35.65
C ALA A 213 -5.16 9.31 35.88
N ARG A 214 -4.14 8.65 36.45
CA ARG A 214 -4.19 7.27 36.94
C ARG A 214 -4.98 7.16 38.23
N THR A 215 -5.79 6.14 38.33
CA THR A 215 -6.24 5.55 39.60
C THR A 215 -5.87 4.07 39.61
N PRO A 216 -5.31 3.55 40.70
CA PRO A 216 -4.88 2.16 40.80
C PRO A 216 -5.95 1.31 41.46
N ALA A 217 -6.33 0.20 40.89
CA ALA A 217 -6.83 -1.00 41.58
C ALA A 217 -7.04 -2.16 40.62
N ASP A 218 -6.52 -3.24 41.07
CA ASP A 218 -6.86 -4.66 41.04
C ASP A 218 -6.18 -5.54 40.00
N GLN A 219 -5.12 -6.17 40.55
CA GLN A 219 -4.58 -7.46 40.10
C GLN A 219 -5.54 -8.58 40.55
N VAL A 220 -5.98 -9.41 39.60
CA VAL A 220 -6.46 -10.75 39.91
C VAL A 220 -5.87 -11.73 38.88
N ALA A 221 -5.27 -12.79 39.44
CA ALA A 221 -4.49 -13.80 38.77
C ALA A 221 -5.34 -14.73 37.87
N ALA A 222 -4.70 -15.24 36.81
CA ALA A 222 -5.18 -16.27 35.91
C ALA A 222 -5.06 -17.68 36.51
N PRO A 223 -5.83 -18.67 36.02
CA PRO A 223 -5.35 -20.05 36.02
C PRO A 223 -4.99 -20.56 34.62
N ALA A 224 -3.92 -21.34 34.63
CA ALA A 224 -3.38 -22.09 33.50
C ALA A 224 -4.31 -23.25 33.09
N GLY A 225 -4.25 -23.61 31.81
CA GLY A 225 -4.59 -24.94 31.36
C GLY A 225 -5.34 -25.02 30.04
N SER A 226 -4.66 -25.43 29.02
CA SER A 226 -5.02 -26.58 28.15
C SER A 226 -4.35 -26.46 26.78
N ALA A 227 -3.42 -27.34 26.56
CA ALA A 227 -2.82 -27.61 25.27
C ALA A 227 -3.87 -28.11 24.27
N ARG A 228 -3.90 -27.50 23.09
CA ARG A 228 -4.71 -27.91 21.95
C ARG A 228 -3.81 -28.39 20.81
N PRO A 229 -4.15 -29.49 20.13
CA PRO A 229 -3.26 -30.13 19.19
C PRO A 229 -3.05 -29.28 17.92
N ALA A 230 -1.83 -29.36 17.41
CA ALA A 230 -1.37 -28.75 16.17
C ALA A 230 -2.26 -29.18 14.99
N ARG A 231 -2.90 -28.23 14.33
CA ARG A 231 -3.45 -28.42 12.98
C ARG A 231 -2.38 -28.14 11.95
N THR A 232 -1.85 -29.22 11.42
CA THR A 232 -1.03 -29.20 10.19
C THR A 232 -1.93 -28.85 9.02
N GLY A 233 -1.58 -27.82 8.25
CA GLY A 233 -2.23 -27.53 6.98
C GLY A 233 -2.76 -26.11 6.83
N ALA A 234 -1.99 -25.09 7.27
CA ALA A 234 -2.11 -23.76 6.70
C ALA A 234 -0.80 -23.49 5.98
N THR A 235 -0.85 -23.27 4.69
CA THR A 235 0.28 -22.70 3.97
C THR A 235 0.61 -21.38 4.66
N ALA A 236 1.63 -21.41 5.51
CA ALA A 236 2.17 -20.23 6.15
C ALA A 236 2.38 -19.22 5.03
N VAL A 237 1.66 -18.10 5.07
CA VAL A 237 2.12 -16.88 4.42
C VAL A 237 3.43 -16.62 5.12
N VAL A 238 4.51 -17.11 4.51
CA VAL A 238 5.87 -16.94 4.98
C VAL A 238 5.99 -15.45 5.20
N ASP A 239 6.37 -15.09 6.40
CA ASP A 239 6.76 -13.75 6.83
C ASP A 239 8.01 -13.39 6.01
N GLU A 240 7.78 -13.22 4.68
CA GLU A 240 8.85 -12.95 3.74
C GLU A 240 9.28 -11.51 3.97
N PRO A 241 10.53 -11.31 4.39
CA PRO A 241 11.08 -9.98 4.51
C PRO A 241 10.91 -9.25 3.17
N LEU A 242 11.15 -7.96 3.16
CA LEU A 242 11.17 -7.14 1.95
C LEU A 242 11.71 -7.90 0.74
N ALA A 243 10.98 -7.87 -0.37
CA ALA A 243 11.41 -8.47 -1.62
C ALA A 243 11.15 -7.52 -2.79
N LEU A 244 12.11 -7.44 -3.70
CA LEU A 244 11.97 -6.67 -4.93
C LEU A 244 11.73 -7.61 -6.10
N PHE A 245 10.79 -7.26 -6.95
CA PHE A 245 10.45 -8.01 -8.14
C PHE A 245 10.46 -7.10 -9.37
N ALA A 246 10.81 -7.68 -10.51
CA ALA A 246 10.73 -7.04 -11.82
C ALA A 246 9.85 -7.86 -12.77
N ALA A 247 9.02 -7.19 -13.56
CA ALA A 247 8.26 -7.80 -14.64
C ALA A 247 8.07 -6.79 -15.77
N ARG A 248 8.58 -7.10 -16.97
CA ARG A 248 8.59 -6.17 -18.10
C ARG A 248 9.23 -4.82 -17.70
N ASP A 249 8.48 -3.75 -17.81
CA ASP A 249 8.85 -2.38 -17.46
C ASP A 249 8.39 -1.96 -16.05
N TRP A 250 8.15 -2.93 -15.14
CA TRP A 250 7.70 -2.69 -13.79
C TRP A 250 8.70 -3.20 -12.75
N LEU A 251 8.90 -2.41 -11.68
CA LEU A 251 9.49 -2.85 -10.43
C LEU A 251 8.40 -2.87 -9.35
N ARG A 252 8.45 -3.84 -8.44
CA ARG A 252 7.53 -3.96 -7.32
C ARG A 252 8.29 -4.30 -6.05
N LEU A 253 8.29 -3.38 -5.10
CA LEU A 253 8.74 -3.62 -3.73
C LEU A 253 7.58 -4.25 -2.96
N ARG A 254 7.74 -5.50 -2.53
CA ARG A 254 6.78 -6.21 -1.69
C ARG A 254 7.24 -6.14 -0.23
N THR A 255 6.29 -5.93 0.66
CA THR A 255 6.46 -5.95 2.11
C THR A 255 5.36 -6.80 2.73
N PRO A 256 5.43 -7.18 4.02
CA PRO A 256 4.34 -7.88 4.72
C PRO A 256 3.03 -7.07 4.75
N TYR A 257 3.12 -5.74 4.68
CA TYR A 257 1.96 -4.86 4.86
C TYR A 257 1.42 -4.26 3.57
N GLY A 258 1.97 -4.61 2.42
CA GLY A 258 1.55 -4.10 1.12
C GLY A 258 2.68 -4.09 0.12
N SER A 259 2.49 -3.44 -1.00
CA SER A 259 3.55 -3.26 -1.98
C SER A 259 3.42 -1.94 -2.72
N VAL A 260 4.53 -1.46 -3.24
CA VAL A 260 4.56 -0.35 -4.19
C VAL A 260 5.13 -0.82 -5.51
N ALA A 261 4.49 -0.41 -6.60
CA ALA A 261 4.92 -0.72 -7.94
C ALA A 261 5.13 0.56 -8.75
N LEU A 262 6.13 0.56 -9.62
CA LEU A 262 6.43 1.68 -10.51
C LEU A 262 6.91 1.17 -11.86
N ARG A 263 6.73 1.99 -12.88
CA ARG A 263 7.31 1.71 -14.21
C ARG A 263 8.76 2.18 -14.25
N THR A 264 9.64 1.35 -14.81
CA THR A 264 11.07 1.64 -15.00
C THR A 264 11.34 2.43 -16.27
N GLY A 265 10.41 2.42 -17.24
CA GLY A 265 10.45 3.22 -18.44
C GLY A 265 9.93 4.64 -18.17
N GLY A 266 10.80 5.59 -17.92
CA GLY A 266 10.43 7.01 -17.95
C GLY A 266 10.04 7.46 -19.36
N ALA A 267 9.33 8.58 -19.48
CA ALA A 267 8.84 9.19 -20.73
C ALA A 267 9.92 9.37 -21.82
N ALA A 268 11.21 9.28 -21.49
CA ALA A 268 12.32 9.30 -22.43
C ALA A 268 12.41 8.05 -23.33
N SER A 269 11.91 6.89 -22.86
CA SER A 269 11.98 5.63 -23.65
C SER A 269 10.84 5.52 -24.67
N ALA A 270 9.75 6.26 -24.48
CA ALA A 270 8.63 6.25 -25.42
C ALA A 270 8.92 7.10 -26.70
N LEU A 271 9.86 8.02 -26.63
CA LEU A 271 10.27 8.87 -27.77
C LEU A 271 11.48 8.31 -28.53
N ALA A 272 12.23 7.37 -27.95
CA ALA A 272 13.41 6.78 -28.62
C ALA A 272 13.02 5.79 -29.75
N GLY A 273 11.74 5.42 -29.87
CA GLY A 273 11.23 4.54 -30.94
C GLY A 273 10.74 5.26 -32.20
N LEU A 274 10.75 6.58 -32.25
CA LEU A 274 10.36 7.37 -33.43
C LEU A 274 11.58 7.98 -34.10
N SER A 275 12.49 7.14 -34.59
CA SER A 275 13.48 7.56 -35.57
C SER A 275 12.78 7.74 -36.92
N VAL A 276 12.44 8.98 -37.26
CA VAL A 276 12.05 9.34 -38.62
C VAL A 276 13.31 9.30 -39.47
N THR A 277 13.43 8.35 -40.36
CA THR A 277 14.42 8.33 -41.43
C THR A 277 13.96 9.35 -42.48
N PRO A 278 14.69 10.44 -42.76
CA PRO A 278 14.34 11.32 -43.90
C PRO A 278 14.71 10.60 -45.18
N THR A 279 13.78 10.56 -46.09
CA THR A 279 13.95 10.12 -47.48
C THR A 279 14.60 11.23 -48.27
#